data_def7a7ead76e6903dbc6f041b83a5cb3
#
_entry.id   def7a7ead76e6903dbc6f041b83a5cb3
#
_cell.length_a   1.000
_cell.length_b   1.000
_cell.length_c   1.000
_cell.angle_alpha   90.00
_cell.angle_beta   90.00
_cell.angle_gamma   90.00
#
_symmetry.space_group_name_H-M   'P 1'
#
loop_
_entity.id
_entity.type
_entity.pdbx_description
1 polymer ?
#
loop_
_entity_poly.entity_id
_entity_poly.type
_entity_poly.pdbx_seq_one_letter_code
_entity_poly.pdbx_strand_id
1 'polypeptide(L)'
;MLTIHAAALLLPGGGRAPVPGGAVAVQDAVIADFGPYGELAAAHPAARIRRWPGVLTPGLLQWDAVRLLEESYFPDPREADTLGTAPLTGEALDALGPDDTWRAGSVRRGLHRMLRHGTTAVAAGPTAPPALITAMRRSGLLVVPGSARAGEPVLDPLAGAAAVDTAIAAPLTAGGRADLAAFDAPDEAALLAAGGASCVATVAAGRLVYRGR
;
A
#
# COMPACT_ATOMS: atom_id res chain seq x y z
N MET A 1 -16.86 -2.48 14.69
CA MET A 1 -15.97 -2.34 15.90
C MET A 1 -14.96 -1.23 15.63
N LEU A 2 -14.82 -0.25 16.55
CA LEU A 2 -13.90 0.87 16.35
C LEU A 2 -12.47 0.50 16.74
N THR A 3 -11.50 0.84 15.87
CA THR A 3 -10.08 0.65 16.11
C THR A 3 -9.35 1.98 15.90
N ILE A 4 -8.49 2.37 16.84
CA ILE A 4 -7.61 3.54 16.72
C ILE A 4 -6.22 3.04 16.30
N HIS A 5 -5.75 3.50 15.14
CA HIS A 5 -4.38 3.31 14.67
C HIS A 5 -3.56 4.54 15.04
N ALA A 6 -2.62 4.41 15.95
CA ALA A 6 -1.78 5.50 16.45
C ALA A 6 -0.32 5.31 16.03
N ALA A 7 0.40 6.40 15.77
CA ALA A 7 1.81 6.41 15.42
C ALA A 7 2.53 7.62 16.03
N ALA A 8 3.87 7.63 15.94
CA ALA A 8 4.65 8.77 16.38
C ALA A 8 4.37 10.03 15.55
N LEU A 9 4.09 9.84 14.25
CA LEU A 9 3.74 10.91 13.33
C LEU A 9 2.61 10.46 12.38
N LEU A 10 1.56 11.26 12.26
CA LEU A 10 0.53 11.10 11.24
C LEU A 10 0.73 12.12 10.14
N LEU A 11 0.80 11.67 8.88
CA LEU A 11 0.76 12.49 7.69
C LEU A 11 -0.64 12.35 7.06
N PRO A 12 -1.56 13.32 7.25
CA PRO A 12 -2.95 13.14 6.81
C PRO A 12 -3.15 13.25 5.29
N GLY A 13 -2.18 13.84 4.58
CA GLY A 13 -2.26 14.12 3.16
C GLY A 13 -3.10 15.34 2.81
N GLY A 14 -3.11 15.71 1.51
CA GLY A 14 -3.84 16.85 0.99
C GLY A 14 -3.28 18.19 1.46
N GLY A 15 -1.95 18.29 1.61
CA GLY A 15 -1.26 19.51 2.05
C GLY A 15 -1.51 19.88 3.52
N ARG A 16 -2.10 18.99 4.31
CA ARG A 16 -2.32 19.24 5.75
C ARG A 16 -1.04 19.03 6.55
N ALA A 17 -0.90 19.81 7.62
CA ALA A 17 0.24 19.71 8.53
C ALA A 17 0.33 18.30 9.14
N PRO A 18 1.55 17.76 9.30
CA PRO A 18 1.80 16.55 10.07
C PRO A 18 1.29 16.68 11.51
N VAL A 19 0.78 15.58 12.08
CA VAL A 19 0.26 15.53 13.46
C VAL A 19 1.19 14.65 14.31
N PRO A 20 2.08 15.24 15.14
CA PRO A 20 2.89 14.49 16.09
C PRO A 20 1.99 13.71 17.06
N GLY A 21 2.33 12.44 17.32
CA GLY A 21 1.48 11.57 18.15
C GLY A 21 0.08 11.40 17.60
N GLY A 22 -0.08 11.46 16.27
CA GLY A 22 -1.37 11.40 15.62
C GLY A 22 -1.94 9.98 15.51
N ALA A 23 -3.24 9.93 15.25
CA ALA A 23 -3.97 8.67 15.09
C ALA A 23 -5.14 8.79 14.12
N VAL A 24 -5.65 7.64 13.69
CA VAL A 24 -6.85 7.49 12.85
C VAL A 24 -7.78 6.50 13.54
N ALA A 25 -9.02 6.94 13.80
CA ALA A 25 -10.10 6.10 14.27
C ALA A 25 -10.82 5.48 13.08
N VAL A 26 -10.88 4.16 13.05
CA VAL A 26 -11.50 3.38 11.96
C VAL A 26 -12.69 2.62 12.51
N GLN A 27 -13.85 2.86 11.90
CA GLN A 27 -15.09 2.12 12.16
C GLN A 27 -15.40 1.25 10.95
N ASP A 28 -15.25 -0.06 11.11
CA ASP A 28 -15.44 -1.04 10.03
C ASP A 28 -14.57 -0.72 8.80
N ALA A 29 -15.15 -0.25 7.70
CA ALA A 29 -14.42 0.06 6.46
C ALA A 29 -14.13 1.57 6.26
N VAL A 30 -14.54 2.43 7.19
CA VAL A 30 -14.46 3.88 7.02
C VAL A 30 -13.66 4.56 8.13
N ILE A 31 -13.09 5.70 7.81
CA ILE A 31 -12.43 6.60 8.76
C ILE A 31 -13.53 7.31 9.55
N ALA A 32 -13.59 7.08 10.86
CA ALA A 32 -14.52 7.79 11.74
C ALA A 32 -13.99 9.19 12.06
N ASP A 33 -12.70 9.29 12.38
CA ASP A 33 -12.03 10.55 12.73
C ASP A 33 -10.50 10.38 12.65
N PHE A 34 -9.75 11.49 12.65
CA PHE A 34 -8.29 11.48 12.72
C PHE A 34 -7.76 12.79 13.35
N GLY A 35 -6.65 12.70 14.07
CA GLY A 35 -6.06 13.84 14.79
C GLY A 35 -5.11 13.39 15.88
N PRO A 36 -4.88 14.21 16.92
CA PRO A 36 -4.07 13.84 18.06
C PRO A 36 -4.62 12.59 18.78
N TYR A 37 -3.74 11.62 19.06
CA TYR A 37 -4.16 10.36 19.70
C TYR A 37 -4.93 10.58 21.00
N GLY A 38 -4.50 11.54 21.84
CA GLY A 38 -5.15 11.80 23.15
C GLY A 38 -6.62 12.19 23.02
N GLU A 39 -6.96 12.98 22.01
CA GLU A 39 -8.35 13.42 21.74
C GLU A 39 -9.21 12.24 21.27
N LEU A 40 -8.70 11.45 20.33
CA LEU A 40 -9.41 10.27 19.83
C LEU A 40 -9.60 9.19 20.90
N ALA A 41 -8.60 8.98 21.76
CA ALA A 41 -8.69 8.02 22.85
C ALA A 41 -9.72 8.46 23.91
N ALA A 42 -9.81 9.75 24.19
CA ALA A 42 -10.81 10.31 25.11
C ALA A 42 -12.23 10.23 24.53
N ALA A 43 -12.39 10.50 23.23
CA ALA A 43 -13.68 10.40 22.54
C ALA A 43 -14.16 8.94 22.40
N HIS A 44 -13.24 7.98 22.34
CA HIS A 44 -13.55 6.57 22.09
C HIS A 44 -12.87 5.64 23.11
N PRO A 45 -13.23 5.69 24.40
CA PRO A 45 -12.53 4.95 25.48
C PRO A 45 -12.63 3.43 25.35
N ALA A 46 -13.63 2.90 24.62
CA ALA A 46 -13.81 1.48 24.36
C ALA A 46 -13.16 1.00 23.05
N ALA A 47 -12.45 1.89 22.33
CA ALA A 47 -11.82 1.53 21.08
C ALA A 47 -10.64 0.56 21.27
N ARG A 48 -10.48 -0.38 20.33
CA ARG A 48 -9.24 -1.16 20.25
C ARG A 48 -8.10 -0.26 19.77
N ILE A 49 -6.97 -0.25 20.47
CA ILE A 49 -5.80 0.55 20.09
C ILE A 49 -4.76 -0.33 19.41
N ARG A 50 -4.26 0.13 18.26
CA ARG A 50 -3.09 -0.41 17.58
C ARG A 50 -2.03 0.68 17.47
N ARG A 51 -0.85 0.42 17.99
CA ARG A 51 0.30 1.34 17.92
C ARG A 51 1.26 0.86 16.87
N TRP A 52 1.72 1.78 16.01
CA TRP A 52 2.71 1.55 14.98
C TRP A 52 3.97 2.36 15.27
N PRO A 53 5.16 1.86 14.96
CA PRO A 53 6.35 2.68 14.98
C PRO A 53 6.27 3.76 13.89
N GLY A 54 6.97 4.88 14.10
CA GLY A 54 7.24 5.89 13.08
C GLY A 54 6.01 6.58 12.50
N VAL A 55 5.87 6.51 11.17
CA VAL A 55 4.91 7.30 10.38
C VAL A 55 3.67 6.48 10.01
N LEU A 56 2.49 7.11 10.17
CA LEU A 56 1.21 6.63 9.65
C LEU A 56 0.73 7.56 8.53
N THR A 57 0.32 6.99 7.40
CA THR A 57 -0.16 7.73 6.24
C THR A 57 -1.50 7.17 5.75
N PRO A 58 -2.24 7.88 4.88
CA PRO A 58 -3.19 7.25 3.98
C PRO A 58 -2.50 6.14 3.17
N GLY A 59 -3.27 5.21 2.62
CA GLY A 59 -2.72 4.18 1.76
C GLY A 59 -2.13 4.74 0.46
N LEU A 60 -1.08 4.09 -0.04
CA LEU A 60 -0.35 4.54 -1.22
C LEU A 60 -1.02 4.07 -2.53
N LEU A 61 -0.77 4.82 -3.60
CA LEU A 61 -1.21 4.55 -4.97
C LEU A 61 -0.06 4.01 -5.82
N GLN A 62 -0.23 2.81 -6.37
CA GLN A 62 0.70 2.24 -7.34
C GLN A 62 0.21 2.51 -8.77
N TRP A 63 0.94 3.39 -9.46
CA TRP A 63 0.64 3.76 -10.86
C TRP A 63 0.99 2.67 -11.86
N ASP A 64 2.04 1.90 -11.58
CA ASP A 64 2.60 0.90 -12.50
C ASP A 64 2.03 -0.51 -12.29
N ALA A 65 0.93 -0.64 -11.51
CA ALA A 65 0.41 -1.93 -11.08
C ALA A 65 0.11 -2.89 -12.24
N VAL A 66 -0.51 -2.40 -13.32
CA VAL A 66 -0.84 -3.22 -14.50
C VAL A 66 0.45 -3.73 -15.15
N ARG A 67 1.39 -2.82 -15.45
CA ARG A 67 2.67 -3.17 -16.06
C ARG A 67 3.49 -4.14 -15.19
N LEU A 68 3.60 -3.87 -13.89
CA LEU A 68 4.28 -4.77 -12.96
C LEU A 68 3.72 -6.18 -12.99
N LEU A 69 2.41 -6.35 -13.11
CA LEU A 69 1.77 -7.66 -13.12
C LEU A 69 1.80 -8.35 -14.48
N GLU A 70 1.91 -7.60 -15.60
CA GLU A 70 2.02 -8.14 -16.95
C GLU A 70 3.47 -8.39 -17.36
N GLU A 71 4.37 -7.45 -17.02
CA GLU A 71 5.76 -7.42 -17.46
C GLU A 71 6.73 -8.08 -16.46
N SER A 72 6.23 -8.61 -15.32
CA SER A 72 7.08 -9.26 -14.32
C SER A 72 6.52 -10.61 -13.88
N TYR A 73 7.41 -11.54 -13.61
CA TYR A 73 7.11 -12.76 -12.88
C TYR A 73 7.64 -12.66 -11.45
N PHE A 74 6.76 -12.81 -10.48
CA PHE A 74 7.12 -12.85 -9.06
C PHE A 74 7.29 -14.30 -8.64
N PRO A 75 8.53 -14.78 -8.40
CA PRO A 75 8.78 -16.18 -8.06
C PRO A 75 8.05 -16.65 -6.81
N ASP A 76 7.65 -17.93 -6.79
CA ASP A 76 7.17 -18.58 -5.57
C ASP A 76 8.36 -18.77 -4.60
N PRO A 77 8.15 -18.68 -3.27
CA PRO A 77 9.21 -19.01 -2.31
C PRO A 77 9.84 -20.38 -2.52
N ARG A 78 9.10 -21.34 -3.10
CA ARG A 78 9.61 -22.69 -3.44
C ARG A 78 10.56 -22.70 -4.65
N GLU A 79 10.54 -21.65 -5.44
CA GLU A 79 11.37 -21.45 -6.64
C GLU A 79 12.62 -20.61 -6.33
N ALA A 80 12.76 -20.15 -5.07
CA ALA A 80 13.81 -19.19 -4.68
C ALA A 80 15.23 -19.68 -4.96
N ASP A 81 15.47 -21.00 -4.81
CA ASP A 81 16.79 -21.59 -5.08
C ASP A 81 17.15 -21.58 -6.57
N THR A 82 16.15 -21.58 -7.46
CA THR A 82 16.36 -21.63 -8.92
C THR A 82 16.19 -20.25 -9.56
N LEU A 83 15.17 -19.50 -9.17
CA LEU A 83 14.78 -18.24 -9.78
C LEU A 83 15.14 -17.00 -8.96
N GLY A 84 15.63 -17.20 -7.73
CA GLY A 84 15.84 -16.11 -6.79
C GLY A 84 14.53 -15.57 -6.20
N THR A 85 14.63 -14.42 -5.52
CA THR A 85 13.49 -13.77 -4.85
C THR A 85 13.05 -12.46 -5.52
N ALA A 86 13.86 -11.94 -6.44
CA ALA A 86 13.52 -10.73 -7.21
C ALA A 86 12.51 -11.04 -8.31
N PRO A 87 11.68 -10.08 -8.71
CA PRO A 87 10.85 -10.22 -9.91
C PRO A 87 11.72 -10.46 -11.15
N LEU A 88 11.33 -11.40 -12.00
CA LEU A 88 11.93 -11.61 -13.31
C LEU A 88 11.22 -10.73 -14.35
N THR A 89 11.98 -10.05 -15.19
CA THR A 89 11.51 -9.17 -16.26
C THR A 89 12.29 -9.41 -17.55
N GLY A 90 11.78 -8.89 -18.68
CA GLY A 90 12.47 -8.95 -19.98
C GLY A 90 12.90 -10.36 -20.36
N GLU A 91 14.13 -10.51 -20.85
CA GLU A 91 14.67 -11.78 -21.34
C GLU A 91 14.56 -12.95 -20.34
N ALA A 92 14.72 -12.68 -19.04
CA ALA A 92 14.58 -13.71 -18.01
C ALA A 92 13.13 -14.21 -17.88
N LEU A 93 12.14 -13.33 -18.05
CA LEU A 93 10.73 -13.69 -18.08
C LEU A 93 10.39 -14.46 -19.36
N ASP A 94 10.91 -14.02 -20.49
CA ASP A 94 10.70 -14.66 -21.81
C ASP A 94 11.27 -16.08 -21.82
N ALA A 95 12.49 -16.25 -21.26
CA ALA A 95 13.13 -17.55 -21.16
C ALA A 95 12.37 -18.52 -20.21
N LEU A 96 11.70 -17.99 -19.17
CA LEU A 96 10.89 -18.79 -18.26
C LEU A 96 9.64 -19.34 -18.94
N GLY A 97 9.00 -18.55 -19.83
CA GLY A 97 7.78 -18.92 -20.58
C GLY A 97 6.63 -19.40 -19.69
N PRO A 98 6.24 -18.65 -18.63
CA PRO A 98 5.29 -19.15 -17.66
C PRO A 98 3.91 -19.42 -18.26
N ASP A 99 3.29 -20.55 -17.91
CA ASP A 99 1.92 -20.87 -18.28
C ASP A 99 0.88 -20.01 -17.50
N ASP A 100 -0.39 -20.14 -17.84
CA ASP A 100 -1.46 -19.34 -17.23
C ASP A 100 -1.59 -19.58 -15.70
N THR A 101 -1.31 -20.79 -15.23
CA THR A 101 -1.36 -21.14 -13.81
C THR A 101 -0.23 -20.43 -13.04
N TRP A 102 0.97 -20.46 -13.62
CA TRP A 102 2.14 -19.76 -13.07
C TRP A 102 1.93 -18.24 -13.08
N ARG A 103 1.38 -17.70 -14.18
CA ARG A 103 1.03 -16.28 -14.28
C ARG A 103 0.02 -15.86 -13.23
N ALA A 104 -1.05 -16.63 -13.00
CA ALA A 104 -2.05 -16.33 -11.96
C ALA A 104 -1.44 -16.39 -10.55
N GLY A 105 -0.52 -17.31 -10.29
CA GLY A 105 0.27 -17.38 -9.06
C GLY A 105 1.15 -16.13 -8.89
N SER A 106 1.88 -15.75 -9.94
CA SER A 106 2.72 -14.55 -9.97
C SER A 106 1.91 -13.27 -9.68
N VAL A 107 0.77 -13.08 -10.33
CA VAL A 107 -0.12 -11.93 -10.09
C VAL A 107 -0.49 -11.80 -8.60
N ARG A 108 -0.89 -12.90 -7.96
CA ARG A 108 -1.22 -12.89 -6.51
C ARG A 108 -0.03 -12.47 -5.66
N ARG A 109 1.17 -12.96 -5.97
CA ARG A 109 2.40 -12.61 -5.24
C ARG A 109 2.79 -11.15 -5.47
N GLY A 110 2.66 -10.65 -6.72
CA GLY A 110 2.87 -9.25 -7.05
C GLY A 110 1.94 -8.32 -6.27
N LEU A 111 0.64 -8.62 -6.23
CA LEU A 111 -0.34 -7.87 -5.42
C LEU A 111 0.01 -7.90 -3.93
N HIS A 112 0.43 -9.05 -3.40
CA HIS A 112 0.87 -9.15 -2.01
C HIS A 112 2.12 -8.30 -1.74
N ARG A 113 3.08 -8.25 -2.70
CA ARG A 113 4.25 -7.36 -2.57
C ARG A 113 3.85 -5.88 -2.58
N MET A 114 2.88 -5.47 -3.41
CA MET A 114 2.36 -4.10 -3.39
C MET A 114 1.77 -3.76 -2.01
N LEU A 115 0.97 -4.66 -1.41
CA LEU A 115 0.47 -4.48 -0.04
C LEU A 115 1.60 -4.33 0.99
N ARG A 116 2.72 -5.03 0.81
CA ARG A 116 3.92 -4.91 1.68
C ARG A 116 4.65 -3.58 1.52
N HIS A 117 4.35 -2.79 0.51
CA HIS A 117 4.88 -1.43 0.29
C HIS A 117 3.86 -0.34 0.65
N GLY A 118 2.78 -0.69 1.38
CA GLY A 118 1.77 0.28 1.80
C GLY A 118 0.73 0.64 0.73
N THR A 119 0.75 -0.05 -0.42
CA THR A 119 -0.20 0.18 -1.51
C THR A 119 -1.60 -0.28 -1.10
N THR A 120 -2.59 0.59 -1.24
CA THR A 120 -4.03 0.27 -1.05
C THR A 120 -4.86 0.60 -2.29
N ALA A 121 -4.29 1.37 -3.21
CA ALA A 121 -4.91 1.69 -4.48
C ALA A 121 -3.95 1.44 -5.64
N VAL A 122 -4.50 1.12 -6.80
CA VAL A 122 -3.78 0.85 -8.04
C VAL A 122 -4.42 1.59 -9.20
N ALA A 123 -3.61 2.20 -10.05
CA ALA A 123 -4.09 2.81 -11.27
C ALA A 123 -4.28 1.75 -12.37
N ALA A 124 -5.38 1.84 -13.10
CA ALA A 124 -5.64 1.01 -14.26
C ALA A 124 -6.30 1.82 -15.38
N GLY A 125 -5.74 1.72 -16.57
CA GLY A 125 -6.29 2.32 -17.78
C GLY A 125 -7.43 1.48 -18.39
N PRO A 126 -8.10 2.00 -19.43
CA PRO A 126 -9.22 1.31 -20.08
C PRO A 126 -8.81 0.01 -20.80
N THR A 127 -7.54 -0.15 -21.12
CA THR A 127 -6.99 -1.33 -21.79
C THR A 127 -6.49 -2.41 -20.82
N ALA A 128 -6.57 -2.17 -19.51
CA ALA A 128 -6.12 -3.14 -18.52
C ALA A 128 -6.95 -4.43 -18.59
N PRO A 129 -6.30 -5.63 -18.56
CA PRO A 129 -7.01 -6.90 -18.66
C PRO A 129 -8.07 -7.07 -17.56
N PRO A 130 -9.31 -7.46 -17.88
CA PRO A 130 -10.38 -7.65 -16.89
C PRO A 130 -10.03 -8.64 -15.79
N ALA A 131 -9.21 -9.65 -16.08
CA ALA A 131 -8.72 -10.63 -15.12
C ALA A 131 -7.83 -9.98 -14.05
N LEU A 132 -6.93 -9.06 -14.45
CA LEU A 132 -6.10 -8.29 -13.52
C LEU A 132 -6.94 -7.37 -12.64
N ILE A 133 -7.89 -6.62 -13.23
CA ILE A 133 -8.82 -5.77 -12.49
C ILE A 133 -9.55 -6.59 -11.41
N THR A 134 -10.01 -7.78 -11.78
CA THR A 134 -10.70 -8.70 -10.86
C THR A 134 -9.76 -9.16 -9.75
N ALA A 135 -8.51 -9.51 -10.07
CA ALA A 135 -7.51 -9.93 -9.09
C ALA A 135 -7.16 -8.79 -8.11
N MET A 136 -6.95 -7.56 -8.61
CA MET A 136 -6.70 -6.36 -7.82
C MET A 136 -7.83 -6.11 -6.81
N ARG A 137 -9.08 -6.11 -7.28
CA ARG A 137 -10.26 -5.90 -6.41
C ARG A 137 -10.42 -7.00 -5.36
N ARG A 138 -10.19 -8.27 -5.73
CA ARG A 138 -10.23 -9.40 -4.78
C ARG A 138 -9.14 -9.33 -3.70
N SER A 139 -8.01 -8.68 -3.99
CA SER A 139 -6.94 -8.42 -3.02
C SER A 139 -7.28 -7.29 -2.04
N GLY A 140 -8.43 -6.63 -2.20
CA GLY A 140 -8.87 -5.51 -1.37
C GLY A 140 -8.35 -4.15 -1.85
N LEU A 141 -7.60 -4.09 -2.96
CA LEU A 141 -7.10 -2.86 -3.54
C LEU A 141 -8.22 -2.06 -4.21
N LEU A 142 -8.18 -0.75 -4.03
CA LEU A 142 -9.02 0.19 -4.78
C LEU A 142 -8.44 0.35 -6.19
N VAL A 143 -9.24 0.08 -7.21
CA VAL A 143 -8.83 0.33 -8.60
C VAL A 143 -9.33 1.70 -9.01
N VAL A 144 -8.41 2.60 -9.35
CA VAL A 144 -8.71 3.96 -9.81
C VAL A 144 -8.36 4.12 -11.29
N PRO A 145 -9.08 4.97 -12.04
CA PRO A 145 -8.70 5.30 -13.40
C PRO A 145 -7.32 5.96 -13.44
N GLY A 146 -6.46 5.54 -14.36
CA GLY A 146 -5.14 6.13 -14.51
C GLY A 146 -4.27 5.34 -15.48
N SER A 147 -3.16 5.94 -15.86
CA SER A 147 -2.14 5.33 -16.73
C SER A 147 -0.84 5.14 -15.95
N ALA A 148 -0.09 4.12 -16.32
CA ALA A 148 1.25 3.90 -15.79
C ALA A 148 2.17 5.10 -16.04
N ARG A 149 3.15 5.27 -15.18
CA ARG A 149 4.22 6.28 -15.34
C ARG A 149 5.12 5.91 -16.52
N ALA A 150 5.80 6.91 -17.09
CA ALA A 150 6.83 6.66 -18.09
C ALA A 150 8.09 6.02 -17.44
N GLY A 151 8.84 5.24 -18.20
CA GLY A 151 10.04 4.54 -17.74
C GLY A 151 9.78 3.10 -17.32
N GLU A 152 10.73 2.50 -16.60
CA GLU A 152 10.57 1.15 -16.06
C GLU A 152 9.56 1.13 -14.90
N PRO A 153 8.71 0.09 -14.81
CA PRO A 153 7.76 -0.01 -13.73
C PRO A 153 8.47 -0.29 -12.39
N VAL A 154 8.14 0.47 -11.36
CA VAL A 154 8.76 0.38 -10.04
C VAL A 154 7.75 -0.09 -9.01
N LEU A 155 8.11 -1.12 -8.23
CA LEU A 155 7.23 -1.70 -7.20
C LEU A 155 6.98 -0.75 -6.02
N ASP A 156 7.96 0.10 -5.70
CA ASP A 156 7.86 1.05 -4.60
C ASP A 156 7.11 2.32 -5.04
N PRO A 157 5.91 2.59 -4.52
CA PRO A 157 5.15 3.79 -4.89
C PRO A 157 5.79 5.11 -4.43
N LEU A 158 6.72 5.06 -3.46
CA LEU A 158 7.48 6.22 -2.98
C LEU A 158 8.74 6.49 -3.81
N ALA A 159 9.14 5.59 -4.72
CA ALA A 159 10.34 5.78 -5.53
C ALA A 159 10.25 7.09 -6.34
N GLY A 160 11.23 7.97 -6.13
CA GLY A 160 11.29 9.28 -6.81
C GLY A 160 10.22 10.29 -6.40
N ALA A 161 9.43 9.99 -5.36
CA ALA A 161 8.45 10.95 -4.84
C ALA A 161 9.15 12.13 -4.15
N ALA A 162 8.71 13.34 -4.46
CA ALA A 162 9.22 14.55 -3.80
C ALA A 162 8.60 14.78 -2.40
N ALA A 163 7.42 14.22 -2.17
CA ALA A 163 6.70 14.22 -0.89
C ALA A 163 5.78 12.99 -0.84
N VAL A 164 5.49 12.50 0.36
CA VAL A 164 4.55 11.37 0.55
C VAL A 164 3.18 11.69 -0.03
N ASP A 165 2.77 12.95 0.04
CA ASP A 165 1.48 13.43 -0.49
C ASP A 165 1.28 13.14 -1.98
N THR A 166 2.37 13.07 -2.76
CA THR A 166 2.31 12.74 -4.21
C THR A 166 2.12 11.26 -4.50
N ALA A 167 2.28 10.41 -3.50
CA ALA A 167 2.18 8.96 -3.62
C ALA A 167 0.92 8.38 -2.94
N ILE A 168 0.14 9.17 -2.20
CA ILE A 168 -1.09 8.69 -1.59
C ILE A 168 -2.23 8.61 -2.60
N ALA A 169 -3.16 7.67 -2.37
CA ALA A 169 -4.33 7.51 -3.22
C ALA A 169 -5.37 8.62 -3.01
N ALA A 170 -5.60 8.99 -1.75
CA ALA A 170 -6.48 10.06 -1.33
C ALA A 170 -6.09 10.50 0.09
N PRO A 171 -6.25 11.81 0.44
CA PRO A 171 -6.02 12.26 1.81
C PRO A 171 -7.05 11.69 2.78
N LEU A 172 -6.70 11.62 4.09
CA LEU A 172 -7.65 11.20 5.11
C LEU A 172 -8.87 12.13 5.10
N THR A 173 -10.05 11.54 5.17
CA THR A 173 -11.32 12.27 5.24
C THR A 173 -12.29 11.47 6.10
N ALA A 174 -12.94 12.10 7.06
CA ALA A 174 -13.99 11.45 7.85
C ALA A 174 -15.10 10.94 6.91
N GLY A 175 -15.55 9.71 7.14
CA GLY A 175 -16.45 8.99 6.24
C GLY A 175 -15.79 8.37 5.01
N GLY A 176 -14.53 8.69 4.73
CA GLY A 176 -13.76 8.10 3.64
C GLY A 176 -13.36 6.65 3.92
N ARG A 177 -12.95 5.95 2.88
CA ARG A 177 -12.46 4.56 2.98
C ARG A 177 -11.22 4.50 3.89
N ALA A 178 -11.22 3.55 4.81
CA ALA A 178 -10.13 3.39 5.77
C ALA A 178 -8.95 2.62 5.14
N ASP A 179 -8.19 3.32 4.33
CA ASP A 179 -6.96 2.85 3.70
C ASP A 179 -5.76 3.56 4.34
N LEU A 180 -4.89 2.80 5.02
CA LEU A 180 -3.76 3.32 5.79
C LEU A 180 -2.51 2.50 5.54
N ALA A 181 -1.35 3.15 5.64
CA ALA A 181 -0.05 2.48 5.67
C ALA A 181 0.78 3.01 6.84
N ALA A 182 1.44 2.10 7.56
CA ALA A 182 2.35 2.44 8.66
C ALA A 182 3.77 2.04 8.28
N PHE A 183 4.73 2.91 8.58
CA PHE A 183 6.14 2.77 8.20
C PHE A 183 7.05 2.93 9.40
N ASP A 184 8.11 2.13 9.44
CA ASP A 184 9.19 2.26 10.42
C ASP A 184 10.19 3.32 9.95
N ALA A 185 9.78 4.57 10.06
CA ALA A 185 10.57 5.75 9.74
C ALA A 185 10.19 6.88 10.70
N PRO A 186 11.14 7.64 11.25
CA PRO A 186 10.85 8.66 12.26
C PRO A 186 10.09 9.88 11.71
N ASP A 187 10.25 10.19 10.44
CA ASP A 187 9.65 11.35 9.78
C ASP A 187 9.48 11.13 8.26
N GLU A 188 8.92 12.12 7.56
CA GLU A 188 8.67 12.05 6.11
C GLU A 188 9.96 11.94 5.30
N ALA A 189 11.02 12.64 5.66
CA ALA A 189 12.27 12.60 4.92
C ALA A 189 12.92 11.21 5.01
N ALA A 190 12.95 10.63 6.20
CA ALA A 190 13.42 9.27 6.42
C ALA A 190 12.54 8.23 5.69
N LEU A 191 11.21 8.44 5.66
CA LEU A 191 10.29 7.57 4.92
C LEU A 191 10.57 7.61 3.42
N LEU A 192 10.76 8.80 2.83
CA LEU A 192 11.09 8.96 1.41
C LEU A 192 12.44 8.32 1.07
N ALA A 193 13.42 8.41 1.98
CA ALA A 193 14.73 7.77 1.81
C ALA A 193 14.66 6.24 1.92
N ALA A 194 13.86 5.71 2.85
CA ALA A 194 13.72 4.25 3.07
C ALA A 194 12.76 3.59 2.07
N GLY A 195 11.82 4.38 1.52
CA GLY A 195 10.81 3.91 0.59
C GLY A 195 9.73 3.03 1.22
N GLY A 196 8.86 2.49 0.37
CA GLY A 196 7.77 1.59 0.74
C GLY A 196 8.22 0.29 1.39
N ALA A 197 9.49 -0.11 1.22
CA ALA A 197 10.05 -1.29 1.88
C ALA A 197 10.07 -1.18 3.42
N SER A 198 10.04 0.04 3.98
CA SER A 198 9.92 0.30 5.42
C SER A 198 8.50 0.09 5.97
N CYS A 199 7.54 -0.31 5.14
CA CYS A 199 6.15 -0.54 5.55
C CYS A 199 6.06 -1.71 6.54
N VAL A 200 5.45 -1.45 7.69
CA VAL A 200 5.23 -2.43 8.76
C VAL A 200 3.77 -2.87 8.86
N ALA A 201 2.85 -2.11 8.28
CA ALA A 201 1.45 -2.51 8.24
C ALA A 201 0.68 -1.80 7.12
N THR A 202 -0.26 -2.51 6.51
CA THR A 202 -1.20 -1.96 5.53
C THR A 202 -2.63 -2.34 5.92
N VAL A 203 -3.48 -1.33 5.96
CA VAL A 203 -4.92 -1.46 6.22
C VAL A 203 -5.66 -1.07 4.94
N ALA A 204 -6.49 -1.96 4.41
CA ALA A 204 -7.32 -1.71 3.25
C ALA A 204 -8.80 -1.90 3.63
N ALA A 205 -9.61 -0.87 3.41
CA ALA A 205 -11.01 -0.84 3.83
C ALA A 205 -11.19 -1.28 5.31
N GLY A 206 -10.37 -0.73 6.20
CA GLY A 206 -10.39 -1.01 7.64
C GLY A 206 -9.82 -2.38 8.05
N ARG A 207 -9.43 -3.22 7.10
CA ARG A 207 -8.88 -4.56 7.38
C ARG A 207 -7.35 -4.54 7.32
N LEU A 208 -6.70 -5.06 8.35
CA LEU A 208 -5.25 -5.27 8.34
C LEU A 208 -4.92 -6.38 7.33
N VAL A 209 -4.39 -6.01 6.17
CA VAL A 209 -4.09 -6.92 5.05
C VAL A 209 -2.61 -7.30 4.99
N TYR A 210 -1.74 -6.49 5.59
CA TYR A 210 -0.33 -6.79 5.77
C TYR A 210 0.14 -6.34 7.16
N ARG A 211 1.01 -7.15 7.76
CA ARG A 211 1.77 -6.82 8.96
C ARG A 211 3.18 -7.40 8.83
N GLY A 212 4.19 -6.52 8.84
CA GLY A 212 5.60 -6.87 8.96
C GLY A 212 5.90 -7.54 10.30
N ARG A 213 7.00 -8.28 10.35
CA ARG A 213 7.53 -8.88 11.58
C ARG A 213 8.45 -7.91 12.29
#